data_74b70e66112845c9d495ebe1dfbc8de1
#
_entry.id   74b70e66112845c9d495ebe1dfbc8de1
#
_cell.length_a   1.000
_cell.length_b   1.000
_cell.length_c   1.000
_cell.angle_alpha   90.00
_cell.angle_beta   90.00
_cell.angle_gamma   90.00
#
_symmetry.space_group_name_H-M   'P 1'
#
loop_
_entity.id
_entity.type
_entity.pdbx_description
1 polymer ?
#
loop_
_entity_poly.entity_id
_entity_poly.type
_entity_poly.pdbx_seq_one_letter_code
_entity_poly.pdbx_strand_id
1 'polypeptide(L)'
;MLNIVQNFPITESEFTSLTQKFANLCWHIAHGLKKKNSNNNYLDDAEDINQELQLSMLRAGSYYKRQVYIEKCLSAARKFVKNNFVSMIVDELENLWKNRTRHGANRQKYGLFQEKVLDKIINKYVPPQERPDRLAPLVIDSKFVTYCKAIVWNGQKSMGKKITREKSIRSGMVSLSEFEFLN
;
A
#
# COMPACT_ATOMS: atom_id res chain seq x y z
N MET A 1 -7.75 -4.87 4.73
CA MET A 1 -6.33 -4.82 4.26
C MET A 1 -5.71 -6.20 4.01
N LEU A 2 -5.96 -7.20 4.83
CA LEU A 2 -5.40 -8.57 4.70
C LEU A 2 -5.62 -9.22 3.33
N ASN A 3 -6.78 -9.01 2.68
CA ASN A 3 -7.11 -9.67 1.40
C ASN A 3 -6.22 -9.29 0.19
N ILE A 4 -5.60 -8.10 0.17
CA ILE A 4 -4.78 -7.68 -0.98
C ILE A 4 -3.41 -8.35 -0.92
N VAL A 5 -2.81 -8.43 0.26
CA VAL A 5 -1.52 -9.11 0.47
C VAL A 5 -1.65 -10.61 0.16
N GLN A 6 -2.78 -11.23 0.52
CA GLN A 6 -3.05 -12.64 0.21
C GLN A 6 -3.22 -12.90 -1.30
N ASN A 7 -3.88 -12.00 -2.03
CA ASN A 7 -4.14 -12.16 -3.46
C ASN A 7 -2.95 -11.76 -4.36
N PHE A 8 -2.04 -10.93 -3.87
CA PHE A 8 -0.84 -10.47 -4.57
C PHE A 8 0.37 -10.57 -3.63
N PRO A 9 0.77 -11.79 -3.26
CA PRO A 9 1.84 -11.99 -2.30
C PRO A 9 3.17 -11.49 -2.84
N ILE A 10 4.00 -10.98 -1.94
CA ILE A 10 5.41 -10.69 -2.19
C ILE A 10 6.20 -11.91 -1.74
N THR A 11 7.02 -12.46 -2.62
CA THR A 11 7.90 -13.58 -2.30
C THR A 11 9.05 -13.13 -1.40
N GLU A 12 9.69 -14.06 -0.73
CA GLU A 12 10.84 -13.77 0.13
C GLU A 12 12.00 -13.09 -0.65
N SER A 13 12.28 -13.56 -1.87
CA SER A 13 13.29 -12.95 -2.74
C SER A 13 12.92 -11.53 -3.17
N GLU A 14 11.66 -11.28 -3.49
CA GLU A 14 11.16 -9.93 -3.79
C GLU A 14 11.28 -9.01 -2.57
N PHE A 15 10.92 -9.51 -1.38
CA PHE A 15 11.04 -8.75 -0.14
C PHE A 15 12.49 -8.42 0.18
N THR A 16 13.41 -9.39 0.07
CA THR A 16 14.84 -9.17 0.25
C THR A 16 15.36 -8.11 -0.71
N SER A 17 14.98 -8.17 -1.98
CA SER A 17 15.38 -7.17 -2.99
C SER A 17 14.84 -5.78 -2.65
N LEU A 18 13.61 -5.69 -2.13
CA LEU A 18 13.01 -4.42 -1.69
C LEU A 18 13.74 -3.84 -0.49
N THR A 19 13.96 -4.65 0.55
CA THR A 19 14.62 -4.20 1.78
C THR A 19 16.04 -3.75 1.50
N GLN A 20 16.82 -4.47 0.69
CA GLN A 20 18.15 -4.06 0.29
C GLN A 20 18.14 -2.72 -0.48
N LYS A 21 17.25 -2.58 -1.46
CA LYS A 21 17.18 -1.37 -2.29
C LYS A 21 16.81 -0.12 -1.50
N PHE A 22 15.96 -0.24 -0.49
CA PHE A 22 15.45 0.88 0.29
C PHE A 22 16.04 0.97 1.71
N ALA A 23 16.99 0.10 2.08
CA ALA A 23 17.58 0.06 3.42
C ALA A 23 18.06 1.44 3.90
N ASN A 24 18.88 2.11 3.11
CA ASN A 24 19.43 3.42 3.47
C ASN A 24 18.35 4.49 3.66
N LEU A 25 17.30 4.47 2.83
CA LEU A 25 16.18 5.42 2.97
C LEU A 25 15.40 5.17 4.26
N CYS A 26 15.10 3.90 4.57
CA CYS A 26 14.36 3.54 5.77
C CYS A 26 15.14 3.89 7.04
N TRP A 27 16.44 3.57 7.09
CA TRP A 27 17.30 3.92 8.20
C TRP A 27 17.47 5.43 8.37
N HIS A 28 17.65 6.17 7.28
CA HIS A 28 17.73 7.63 7.35
C HIS A 28 16.46 8.24 7.96
N ILE A 29 15.29 7.76 7.56
CA ILE A 29 14.01 8.22 8.10
C ILE A 29 13.85 7.81 9.56
N ALA A 30 14.18 6.56 9.93
CA ALA A 30 14.08 6.06 11.28
C ALA A 30 14.95 6.87 12.26
N HIS A 31 16.21 7.10 11.92
CA HIS A 31 17.11 7.94 12.72
C HIS A 31 16.63 9.40 12.79
N GLY A 32 16.12 9.95 11.70
CA GLY A 32 15.58 11.31 11.68
C GLY A 32 14.36 11.47 12.60
N LEU A 33 13.48 10.48 12.67
CA LEU A 33 12.34 10.47 13.59
C LEU A 33 12.80 10.33 15.06
N LYS A 34 13.73 9.41 15.34
CA LYS A 34 14.31 9.24 16.68
C LYS A 34 14.96 10.54 17.18
N LYS A 35 15.80 11.18 16.35
CA LYS A 35 16.49 12.43 16.71
C LYS A 35 15.52 13.56 17.04
N LYS A 36 14.45 13.73 16.27
CA LYS A 36 13.41 14.76 16.53
C LYS A 36 12.65 14.56 17.84
N ASN A 37 12.72 13.37 18.39
CA ASN A 37 11.96 12.97 19.56
C ASN A 37 12.84 12.46 20.71
N SER A 38 14.15 12.75 20.68
CA SER A 38 15.18 12.24 21.60
C SER A 38 14.92 12.52 23.08
N ASN A 39 14.08 13.50 23.41
CA ASN A 39 13.71 13.80 24.79
C ASN A 39 12.62 12.88 25.37
N ASN A 40 12.23 11.84 24.67
CA ASN A 40 11.21 10.89 25.12
C ASN A 40 11.80 9.49 25.23
N ASN A 41 11.88 8.98 26.46
CA ASN A 41 12.26 7.58 26.78
C ASN A 41 11.27 6.52 26.26
N TYR A 42 10.25 6.90 25.50
CA TYR A 42 9.13 6.06 25.08
C TYR A 42 9.02 5.93 23.56
N LEU A 43 10.07 6.31 22.84
CA LEU A 43 10.08 6.09 21.39
C LEU A 43 10.52 4.67 21.09
N ASP A 44 9.76 4.08 20.18
CA ASP A 44 10.19 2.90 19.44
C ASP A 44 11.66 3.10 19.04
N ASP A 45 12.48 2.12 19.22
CA ASP A 45 13.88 2.20 18.80
C ASP A 45 13.92 2.49 17.28
N ALA A 46 15.00 3.05 16.78
CA ALA A 46 15.14 3.29 15.34
C ALA A 46 14.93 2.00 14.53
N GLU A 47 15.21 0.85 15.16
CA GLU A 47 14.97 -0.47 14.57
C GLU A 47 13.48 -0.78 14.40
N ASP A 48 12.65 -0.50 15.41
CA ASP A 48 11.18 -0.69 15.31
C ASP A 48 10.58 0.19 14.23
N ILE A 49 11.01 1.45 14.15
CA ILE A 49 10.58 2.37 13.09
C ILE A 49 11.02 1.84 11.72
N ASN A 50 12.24 1.33 11.61
CA ASN A 50 12.75 0.76 10.37
C ASN A 50 11.94 -0.48 9.94
N GLN A 51 11.59 -1.36 10.87
CA GLN A 51 10.74 -2.54 10.60
C GLN A 51 9.33 -2.13 10.12
N GLU A 52 8.70 -1.15 10.74
CA GLU A 52 7.41 -0.62 10.30
C GLU A 52 7.47 -0.03 8.88
N LEU A 53 8.57 0.65 8.53
CA LEU A 53 8.79 1.15 7.18
C LEU A 53 8.97 0.01 6.17
N GLN A 54 9.67 -1.07 6.54
CA GLN A 54 9.82 -2.27 5.72
C GLN A 54 8.48 -2.99 5.50
N LEU A 55 7.63 -3.11 6.54
CA LEU A 55 6.27 -3.63 6.41
C LEU A 55 5.41 -2.75 5.48
N SER A 56 5.61 -1.45 5.52
CA SER A 56 4.92 -0.53 4.60
C SER A 56 5.36 -0.73 3.15
N MET A 57 6.62 -1.05 2.90
CA MET A 57 7.12 -1.40 1.57
C MET A 57 6.59 -2.75 1.08
N LEU A 58 6.49 -3.75 1.93
CA LEU A 58 5.88 -5.03 1.59
C LEU A 58 4.43 -4.85 1.12
N ARG A 59 3.66 -4.06 1.88
CA ARG A 59 2.30 -3.68 1.48
C ARG A 59 2.28 -2.92 0.16
N ALA A 60 3.22 -1.98 -0.03
CA ALA A 60 3.35 -1.22 -1.26
C ALA A 60 3.65 -2.13 -2.47
N GLY A 61 4.51 -3.13 -2.31
CA GLY A 61 4.79 -4.13 -3.35
C GLY A 61 3.55 -4.90 -3.78
N SER A 62 2.75 -5.41 -2.82
CA SER A 62 1.49 -6.10 -3.10
C SER A 62 0.48 -5.18 -3.81
N TYR A 63 0.35 -3.94 -3.37
CA TYR A 63 -0.52 -2.95 -4.03
C TYR A 63 -0.06 -2.64 -5.46
N TYR A 64 1.24 -2.55 -5.69
CA TYR A 64 1.78 -2.29 -7.01
C TYR A 64 1.57 -3.48 -7.96
N LYS A 65 1.83 -4.71 -7.50
CA LYS A 65 1.50 -5.95 -8.26
C LYS A 65 0.03 -5.94 -8.68
N ARG A 66 -0.88 -5.61 -7.77
CA ARG A 66 -2.31 -5.48 -8.07
C ARG A 66 -2.58 -4.41 -9.12
N GLN A 67 -1.93 -3.24 -9.04
CA GLN A 67 -2.12 -2.18 -10.04
C GLN A 67 -1.70 -2.66 -11.43
N VAL A 68 -0.53 -3.25 -11.54
CA VAL A 68 0.01 -3.80 -12.80
C VAL A 68 -0.92 -4.89 -13.35
N TYR A 69 -1.41 -5.78 -12.48
CA TYR A 69 -2.37 -6.81 -12.87
C TYR A 69 -3.64 -6.22 -13.47
N ILE A 70 -4.28 -5.26 -12.81
CA ILE A 70 -5.51 -4.62 -13.30
C ILE A 70 -5.27 -3.90 -14.62
N GLU A 71 -4.16 -3.19 -14.78
CA GLU A 71 -3.81 -2.51 -16.03
C GLU A 71 -3.62 -3.50 -17.19
N LYS A 72 -2.98 -4.64 -16.93
CA LYS A 72 -2.85 -5.74 -17.92
C LYS A 72 -4.20 -6.35 -18.24
N CYS A 73 -5.08 -6.57 -17.24
CA CYS A 73 -6.44 -7.09 -17.47
C CYS A 73 -7.27 -6.15 -18.34
N LEU A 74 -7.26 -4.85 -18.08
CA LEU A 74 -7.95 -3.85 -18.89
C LEU A 74 -7.42 -3.83 -20.33
N SER A 75 -6.12 -3.90 -20.52
CA SER A 75 -5.48 -3.97 -21.83
C SER A 75 -5.88 -5.24 -22.59
N ALA A 76 -5.85 -6.41 -21.92
CA ALA A 76 -6.27 -7.69 -22.52
C ALA A 76 -7.77 -7.68 -22.87
N ALA A 77 -8.62 -7.16 -21.96
CA ALA A 77 -10.05 -7.05 -22.24
C ALA A 77 -10.32 -6.20 -23.48
N ARG A 78 -9.68 -5.07 -23.64
CA ARG A 78 -9.81 -4.22 -24.84
C ARG A 78 -9.41 -4.93 -26.12
N LYS A 79 -8.36 -5.75 -26.07
CA LYS A 79 -7.88 -6.50 -27.24
C LYS A 79 -8.86 -7.59 -27.69
N PHE A 80 -9.49 -8.29 -26.75
CA PHE A 80 -10.26 -9.50 -27.03
C PHE A 80 -11.78 -9.36 -26.93
N VAL A 81 -12.30 -8.35 -26.20
CA VAL A 81 -13.75 -8.13 -26.09
C VAL A 81 -14.25 -7.40 -27.34
N LYS A 82 -15.07 -8.10 -28.14
CA LYS A 82 -15.71 -7.55 -29.34
C LYS A 82 -17.20 -7.25 -29.14
N ASN A 83 -17.77 -7.62 -27.99
CA ASN A 83 -19.18 -7.37 -27.68
C ASN A 83 -19.35 -5.91 -27.19
N ASN A 84 -20.16 -5.13 -27.90
CA ASN A 84 -20.35 -3.69 -27.62
C ASN A 84 -20.78 -3.41 -26.18
N PHE A 85 -21.71 -4.19 -25.61
CA PHE A 85 -22.17 -4.01 -24.25
C PHE A 85 -21.06 -4.27 -23.22
N VAL A 86 -20.28 -5.36 -23.43
CA VAL A 86 -19.16 -5.68 -22.54
C VAL A 86 -18.02 -4.69 -22.69
N SER A 87 -17.79 -4.17 -23.90
CA SER A 87 -16.82 -3.09 -24.15
C SER A 87 -17.17 -1.82 -23.35
N MET A 88 -18.43 -1.41 -23.31
CA MET A 88 -18.89 -0.29 -22.48
C MET A 88 -18.59 -0.51 -20.99
N ILE A 89 -18.78 -1.75 -20.49
CA ILE A 89 -18.42 -2.09 -19.10
C ILE A 89 -16.92 -1.97 -18.87
N VAL A 90 -16.09 -2.41 -19.81
CA VAL A 90 -14.62 -2.30 -19.72
C VAL A 90 -14.19 -0.82 -19.70
N ASP A 91 -14.79 0.01 -20.54
CA ASP A 91 -14.51 1.45 -20.56
C ASP A 91 -14.89 2.14 -19.26
N GLU A 92 -16.02 1.77 -18.67
CA GLU A 92 -16.43 2.29 -17.36
C GLU A 92 -15.48 1.82 -16.26
N LEU A 93 -15.09 0.54 -16.25
CA LEU A 93 -14.09 0.02 -15.30
C LEU A 93 -12.75 0.75 -15.40
N GLU A 94 -12.30 1.09 -16.61
CA GLU A 94 -11.09 1.86 -16.84
C GLU A 94 -11.23 3.30 -16.35
N ASN A 95 -12.33 3.96 -16.62
CA ASN A 95 -12.62 5.31 -16.13
C ASN A 95 -12.60 5.35 -14.60
N LEU A 96 -13.25 4.39 -13.94
CA LEU A 96 -13.22 4.24 -12.50
C LEU A 96 -11.81 3.96 -11.98
N TRP A 97 -11.03 3.15 -12.70
CA TRP A 97 -9.63 2.89 -12.35
C TRP A 97 -8.75 4.14 -12.49
N LYS A 98 -8.86 4.89 -13.56
CA LYS A 98 -8.14 6.16 -13.78
C LYS A 98 -8.48 7.20 -12.70
N ASN A 99 -9.75 7.26 -12.29
CA ASN A 99 -10.25 8.22 -11.31
C ASN A 99 -10.19 7.71 -9.85
N ARG A 100 -9.58 6.55 -9.58
CA ARG A 100 -9.54 5.92 -8.24
C ARG A 100 -8.96 6.79 -7.12
N THR A 101 -8.13 7.80 -7.45
CA THR A 101 -7.55 8.71 -6.46
C THR A 101 -8.52 9.78 -5.99
N ARG A 102 -9.59 10.06 -6.75
CA ARG A 102 -10.59 11.11 -6.44
C ARG A 102 -11.70 10.65 -5.49
N HIS A 103 -11.89 9.33 -5.35
CA HIS A 103 -12.96 8.76 -4.53
C HIS A 103 -12.43 8.32 -3.17
N GLY A 104 -12.84 9.00 -2.08
CA GLY A 104 -12.39 8.82 -0.70
C GLY A 104 -12.68 7.42 -0.05
N ALA A 105 -13.28 7.37 1.14
CA ALA A 105 -13.40 6.19 2.01
C ALA A 105 -14.08 4.93 1.42
N ASN A 106 -14.87 5.05 0.35
CA ASN A 106 -15.54 3.92 -0.33
C ASN A 106 -14.60 3.12 -1.27
N ARG A 107 -13.35 3.48 -1.37
CA ARG A 107 -12.33 2.94 -2.26
C ARG A 107 -12.16 1.42 -2.20
N GLN A 108 -12.27 0.83 -1.01
CA GLN A 108 -12.02 -0.62 -0.85
C GLN A 108 -13.18 -1.48 -1.34
N LYS A 109 -14.42 -1.07 -1.08
CA LYS A 109 -15.61 -1.81 -1.53
C LYS A 109 -15.73 -1.80 -3.06
N TYR A 110 -15.56 -0.63 -3.68
CA TYR A 110 -15.60 -0.49 -5.13
C TYR A 110 -14.43 -1.23 -5.81
N GLY A 111 -13.23 -1.14 -5.28
CA GLY A 111 -12.06 -1.79 -5.85
C GLY A 111 -12.16 -3.31 -5.90
N LEU A 112 -12.72 -3.96 -4.88
CA LEU A 112 -12.93 -5.42 -4.86
C LEU A 112 -14.05 -5.86 -5.81
N PHE A 113 -15.13 -5.09 -5.90
CA PHE A 113 -16.22 -5.38 -6.83
C PHE A 113 -15.75 -5.27 -8.28
N GLN A 114 -15.04 -4.21 -8.62
CA GLN A 114 -14.48 -3.97 -9.95
C GLN A 114 -13.50 -5.08 -10.37
N GLU A 115 -12.64 -5.52 -9.44
CA GLU A 115 -11.70 -6.61 -9.70
C GLU A 115 -12.41 -7.92 -10.01
N LYS A 116 -13.46 -8.27 -9.25
CA LYS A 116 -14.27 -9.47 -9.50
C LYS A 116 -15.00 -9.44 -10.87
N VAL A 117 -15.51 -8.26 -11.25
CA VAL A 117 -16.16 -8.08 -12.56
C VAL A 117 -15.13 -8.21 -13.67
N LEU A 118 -13.96 -7.59 -13.52
CA LEU A 118 -12.88 -7.66 -14.49
C LEU A 118 -12.37 -9.10 -14.66
N ASP A 119 -12.21 -9.86 -13.57
CA ASP A 119 -11.82 -11.27 -13.61
C ASP A 119 -12.83 -12.12 -14.38
N LYS A 120 -14.14 -11.90 -14.20
CA LYS A 120 -15.16 -12.60 -14.96
C LYS A 120 -15.07 -12.31 -16.47
N ILE A 121 -14.81 -11.05 -16.83
CA ILE A 121 -14.62 -10.64 -18.22
C ILE A 121 -13.37 -11.33 -18.80
N ILE A 122 -12.25 -11.28 -18.09
CA ILE A 122 -10.99 -11.92 -18.52
C ILE A 122 -11.17 -13.42 -18.71
N ASN A 123 -11.79 -14.10 -17.75
CA ASN A 123 -11.99 -15.55 -17.83
C ASN A 123 -12.94 -15.97 -18.98
N LYS A 124 -13.87 -15.10 -19.37
CA LYS A 124 -14.85 -15.41 -20.42
C LYS A 124 -14.37 -15.05 -21.82
N TYR A 125 -13.66 -13.94 -21.98
CA TYR A 125 -13.37 -13.37 -23.30
C TYR A 125 -11.90 -13.41 -23.70
N VAL A 126 -10.98 -13.56 -22.72
CA VAL A 126 -9.54 -13.59 -23.00
C VAL A 126 -9.03 -15.02 -23.05
N PRO A 127 -8.32 -15.43 -24.12
CA PRO A 127 -7.72 -16.76 -24.21
C PRO A 127 -6.80 -17.06 -23.02
N PRO A 128 -6.75 -18.30 -22.52
CA PRO A 128 -5.97 -18.65 -21.32
C PRO A 128 -4.50 -18.19 -21.36
N GLN A 129 -3.86 -18.33 -22.52
CA GLN A 129 -2.47 -17.95 -22.73
C GLN A 129 -2.21 -16.43 -22.73
N GLU A 130 -3.26 -15.62 -22.89
CA GLU A 130 -3.17 -14.15 -22.91
C GLU A 130 -3.68 -13.53 -21.60
N ARG A 131 -4.10 -14.35 -20.66
CA ARG A 131 -4.59 -13.86 -19.36
C ARG A 131 -3.45 -13.39 -18.49
N PRO A 132 -3.59 -12.20 -17.87
CA PRO A 132 -2.59 -11.73 -16.92
C PRO A 132 -2.46 -12.68 -15.72
N ASP A 133 -1.21 -12.90 -15.30
CA ASP A 133 -0.91 -13.70 -14.12
C ASP A 133 -0.91 -12.83 -12.85
N ARG A 134 -1.66 -13.24 -11.85
CA ARG A 134 -1.70 -12.59 -10.52
C ARG A 134 -0.41 -12.81 -9.72
N LEU A 135 0.27 -13.92 -9.98
CA LEU A 135 1.51 -14.29 -9.30
C LEU A 135 2.76 -13.77 -10.02
N ALA A 136 2.56 -13.00 -11.11
CA ALA A 136 3.67 -12.41 -11.83
C ALA A 136 4.65 -11.70 -10.87
N PRO A 137 5.97 -11.84 -11.07
CA PRO A 137 6.96 -11.26 -10.19
C PRO A 137 6.86 -9.74 -10.16
N LEU A 138 7.23 -9.15 -9.02
CA LEU A 138 7.30 -7.71 -8.84
C LEU A 138 8.44 -7.13 -9.70
N VAL A 139 8.09 -6.24 -10.62
CA VAL A 139 9.08 -5.50 -11.41
C VAL A 139 9.46 -4.22 -10.66
N ILE A 140 10.74 -4.14 -10.26
CA ILE A 140 11.29 -2.95 -9.57
C ILE A 140 11.80 -1.96 -10.62
N ASP A 141 10.86 -1.30 -11.29
CA ASP A 141 11.12 -0.23 -12.26
C ASP A 141 11.16 1.17 -11.61
N SER A 142 11.40 2.21 -12.41
CA SER A 142 11.42 3.59 -11.94
C SER A 142 10.08 4.08 -11.38
N LYS A 143 8.95 3.58 -11.93
CA LYS A 143 7.60 3.91 -11.45
C LYS A 143 7.37 3.32 -10.07
N PHE A 144 7.75 2.04 -9.88
CA PHE A 144 7.66 1.40 -8.59
C PHE A 144 8.56 2.07 -7.54
N VAL A 145 9.79 2.43 -7.91
CA VAL A 145 10.73 3.14 -7.01
C VAL A 145 10.13 4.48 -6.55
N THR A 146 9.53 5.25 -7.47
CA THR A 146 8.85 6.50 -7.14
C THR A 146 7.65 6.28 -6.22
N TYR A 147 6.87 5.23 -6.50
CA TYR A 147 5.73 4.83 -5.67
C TYR A 147 6.17 4.43 -4.25
N CYS A 148 7.22 3.60 -4.12
CA CYS A 148 7.78 3.22 -2.82
C CYS A 148 8.28 4.41 -2.01
N LYS A 149 9.02 5.33 -2.64
CA LYS A 149 9.47 6.55 -1.97
C LYS A 149 8.29 7.33 -1.38
N ALA A 150 7.21 7.51 -2.14
CA ALA A 150 6.01 8.19 -1.67
C ALA A 150 5.35 7.46 -0.48
N ILE A 151 5.30 6.12 -0.49
CA ILE A 151 4.75 5.33 0.61
C ILE A 151 5.60 5.46 1.87
N VAL A 152 6.92 5.39 1.75
CA VAL A 152 7.84 5.53 2.88
C VAL A 152 7.74 6.94 3.48
N TRP A 153 7.68 8.00 2.67
CA TRP A 153 7.44 9.37 3.13
C TRP A 153 6.09 9.55 3.83
N ASN A 154 5.02 8.93 3.31
CA ASN A 154 3.71 8.96 3.94
C ASN A 154 3.70 8.16 5.25
N GLY A 155 4.44 7.05 5.31
CA GLY A 155 4.69 6.28 6.53
C GLY A 155 5.34 7.15 7.61
N GLN A 156 6.38 7.91 7.27
CA GLN A 156 7.01 8.86 8.17
C GLN A 156 6.02 9.87 8.77
N LYS A 157 5.17 10.47 7.93
CA LYS A 157 4.15 11.44 8.40
C LYS A 157 3.13 10.78 9.34
N SER A 158 2.73 9.54 9.02
CA SER A 158 1.77 8.79 9.83
C SER A 158 2.35 8.43 11.20
N MET A 159 3.60 7.96 11.24
CA MET A 159 4.32 7.68 12.49
C MET A 159 4.52 8.94 13.32
N GLY A 160 4.91 10.06 12.70
CA GLY A 160 5.03 11.32 13.39
C GLY A 160 3.72 11.75 14.08
N LYS A 161 2.58 11.58 13.42
CA LYS A 161 1.26 11.84 14.02
C LYS A 161 0.94 10.87 15.16
N LYS A 162 1.25 9.57 15.02
CA LYS A 162 1.05 8.56 16.06
C LYS A 162 1.86 8.94 17.31
N ILE A 163 3.13 9.24 17.16
CA ILE A 163 4.03 9.66 18.25
C ILE A 163 3.48 10.91 18.96
N THR A 164 3.05 11.93 18.20
CA THR A 164 2.48 13.17 18.79
C THR A 164 1.20 12.88 19.56
N ARG A 165 0.33 12.01 19.05
CA ARG A 165 -0.91 11.60 19.71
C ARG A 165 -0.64 10.83 21.02
N GLU A 166 0.30 9.90 21.01
CA GLU A 166 0.69 9.13 22.18
C GLU A 166 1.29 10.03 23.27
N LYS A 167 2.08 11.03 22.88
CA LYS A 167 2.59 12.07 23.80
C LYS A 167 1.44 12.82 24.47
N SER A 168 0.45 13.28 23.69
CA SER A 168 -0.69 14.03 24.22
C SER A 168 -1.54 13.19 25.19
N ILE A 169 -1.74 11.90 24.90
CA ILE A 169 -2.49 11.00 25.79
C ILE A 169 -1.73 10.78 27.11
N ARG A 170 -0.42 10.54 27.03
CA ARG A 170 0.40 10.30 28.23
C ARG A 170 0.56 11.54 29.11
N SER A 171 0.74 12.72 28.50
CA SER A 171 0.75 13.97 29.28
C SER A 171 -0.57 14.20 30.01
N GLY A 172 -1.70 13.84 29.40
CA GLY A 172 -3.01 13.87 30.07
C GLY A 172 -3.14 12.85 31.21
N MET A 173 -2.57 11.65 31.07
CA MET A 173 -2.56 10.63 32.13
C MET A 173 -1.69 11.02 33.34
N VAL A 174 -0.53 11.62 33.10
CA VAL A 174 0.34 12.13 34.19
C VAL A 174 -0.38 13.22 34.97
N SER A 175 -1.07 14.13 34.30
CA SER A 175 -1.87 15.18 34.93
C SER A 175 -3.01 14.61 35.79
N LEU A 176 -3.65 13.52 35.37
CA LEU A 176 -4.71 12.85 36.16
C LEU A 176 -4.16 12.14 37.39
N SER A 177 -2.99 11.48 37.28
CA SER A 177 -2.36 10.82 38.42
C SER A 177 -1.86 11.81 39.46
N GLU A 178 -1.44 13.01 39.05
CA GLU A 178 -1.08 14.08 39.98
C GLU A 178 -2.30 14.63 40.73
N PHE A 179 -3.49 14.62 40.12
CA PHE A 179 -4.74 15.02 40.78
C PHE A 179 -5.24 14.00 41.81
N GLU A 180 -5.00 12.69 41.61
CA GLU A 180 -5.40 11.64 42.57
C GLU A 180 -4.53 11.63 43.85
N PHE A 181 -3.32 12.19 43.82
CA PHE A 181 -2.45 12.32 44.99
C PHE A 181 -2.71 13.59 45.83
N LEU A 182 -3.56 14.49 45.39
CA LEU A 182 -3.88 15.74 46.07
C LEU A 182 -5.26 15.75 46.79
N ASN A 183 -5.97 14.63 46.77
CA ASN A 183 -7.21 14.39 47.53
C ASN A 183 -7.03 13.23 48.52
#